data_eaf1c7cd448e03b763206ac9b6b8a83f
#
_entry.id   eaf1c7cd448e03b763206ac9b6b8a83f
#
_cell.length_a   1.000
_cell.length_b   1.000
_cell.length_c   1.000
_cell.angle_alpha   90.00
_cell.angle_beta   90.00
_cell.angle_gamma   90.00
#
_symmetry.space_group_name_H-M   'P 1'
#
loop_
_entity.id
_entity.type
_entity.pdbx_description
1 polymer ?
#
loop_
_entity_poly.entity_id
_entity_poly.type
_entity_poly.pdbx_seq_one_letter_code
_entity_poly.pdbx_strand_id
1 'polypeptide(L)'
;GIKEGIDTHFELADIKELTSERIFETINRLRYGHIFKPGDIDVIFGGPPCQGFSRLGKRDASDPRNMLFHEYLRIIRDICPKYVVMENVTGILDMQMLDFPSVVRDESYLGQRLVKEILEEELNELGYTLLDVQVLNSADFAVPQQRNRVVFLAYRNDVHPIEYPAQNDTPKVTVKQALDGLYSDCKRNLSDFANHRIKGETPTVTGTTISRKHITNMEESKHDIIVSQRFSLYQPGENTRAVMNRLKEEGINLRDTCPELFNESLFQVNLDVNS
;
A
#
# COMPACT_ATOMS: atom_id res chain seq x y z
N GLY A 1 -9.67 -17.04 -8.27
CA GLY A 1 -10.24 -15.72 -8.41
C GLY A 1 -11.52 -15.58 -7.62
N ILE A 2 -11.77 -14.43 -7.09
CA ILE A 2 -13.00 -14.07 -6.41
C ILE A 2 -14.13 -14.12 -7.45
N LYS A 3 -15.19 -14.86 -7.19
CA LYS A 3 -16.35 -14.90 -8.09
C LYS A 3 -17.19 -13.66 -7.82
N GLU A 4 -17.20 -12.75 -8.79
CA GLU A 4 -18.05 -11.57 -8.77
C GLU A 4 -19.54 -11.95 -8.70
N GLY A 5 -20.31 -11.17 -7.98
CA GLY A 5 -21.77 -11.27 -7.97
C GLY A 5 -22.40 -12.26 -7.00
N ILE A 6 -21.62 -12.91 -6.11
CA ILE A 6 -22.15 -13.75 -5.04
C ILE A 6 -21.95 -13.07 -3.69
N ASP A 7 -20.69 -12.89 -3.28
CA ASP A 7 -20.32 -12.33 -1.97
C ASP A 7 -19.49 -11.05 -2.09
N THR A 8 -19.08 -10.71 -3.32
CA THR A 8 -18.18 -9.57 -3.59
C THR A 8 -18.58 -8.86 -4.87
N HIS A 9 -18.30 -7.58 -4.90
CA HIS A 9 -18.42 -6.74 -6.08
C HIS A 9 -17.14 -5.96 -6.30
N PHE A 10 -16.84 -5.71 -7.56
CA PHE A 10 -15.73 -4.88 -8.01
C PHE A 10 -16.28 -3.66 -8.73
N GLU A 11 -16.12 -2.48 -8.16
CA GLU A 11 -16.56 -1.22 -8.77
C GLU A 11 -15.36 -0.48 -9.35
N LEU A 12 -15.36 -0.26 -10.65
CA LEU A 12 -14.41 0.60 -11.32
C LEU A 12 -15.03 1.98 -11.53
N ALA A 13 -14.72 2.91 -10.63
CA ALA A 13 -15.24 4.26 -10.67
C ALA A 13 -14.23 5.27 -10.12
N ASP A 14 -14.33 6.54 -10.53
CA ASP A 14 -13.69 7.62 -9.81
C ASP A 14 -14.41 7.80 -8.46
N ILE A 15 -13.67 7.85 -7.36
CA ILE A 15 -14.24 8.04 -6.02
C ILE A 15 -15.03 9.35 -5.90
N LYS A 16 -14.73 10.36 -6.69
CA LYS A 16 -15.46 11.63 -6.74
C LYS A 16 -16.87 11.48 -7.26
N GLU A 17 -17.10 10.48 -8.11
CA GLU A 17 -18.40 10.16 -8.72
C GLU A 17 -19.14 9.05 -7.95
N LEU A 18 -18.44 8.39 -7.01
CA LEU A 18 -19.02 7.29 -6.25
C LEU A 18 -19.82 7.83 -5.08
N THR A 19 -21.16 7.68 -5.16
CA THR A 19 -22.07 8.07 -4.09
C THR A 19 -22.33 6.92 -3.12
N SER A 20 -22.75 7.25 -1.90
CA SER A 20 -23.15 6.26 -0.90
C SER A 20 -24.35 5.43 -1.35
N GLU A 21 -25.31 6.04 -2.04
CA GLU A 21 -26.48 5.34 -2.61
C GLU A 21 -26.04 4.24 -3.56
N ARG A 22 -25.11 4.56 -4.48
CA ARG A 22 -24.57 3.57 -5.43
C ARG A 22 -23.83 2.45 -4.70
N ILE A 23 -23.09 2.77 -3.65
CA ILE A 23 -22.42 1.75 -2.82
C ILE A 23 -23.44 0.82 -2.19
N PHE A 24 -24.48 1.36 -1.53
CA PHE A 24 -25.53 0.56 -0.87
C PHE A 24 -26.38 -0.22 -1.86
N GLU A 25 -26.75 0.36 -3.00
CA GLU A 25 -27.42 -0.37 -4.08
C GLU A 25 -26.62 -1.59 -4.53
N THR A 26 -25.30 -1.42 -4.68
CA THR A 26 -24.41 -2.49 -5.12
C THR A 26 -24.28 -3.59 -4.07
N ILE A 27 -24.03 -3.23 -2.81
CA ILE A 27 -23.89 -4.19 -1.72
C ILE A 27 -25.19 -4.96 -1.49
N ASN A 28 -26.34 -4.29 -1.58
CA ASN A 28 -27.64 -4.89 -1.36
C ASN A 28 -28.11 -5.83 -2.48
N ARG A 29 -27.42 -5.86 -3.61
CA ARG A 29 -27.60 -6.89 -4.65
C ARG A 29 -26.82 -8.19 -4.35
N LEU A 30 -25.88 -8.15 -3.41
CA LEU A 30 -25.12 -9.32 -3.00
C LEU A 30 -25.99 -10.26 -2.14
N ARG A 31 -25.57 -11.52 -2.01
CA ARG A 31 -26.36 -12.58 -1.37
C ARG A 31 -26.21 -12.66 0.15
N TYR A 32 -26.14 -11.49 0.81
CA TYR A 32 -26.02 -11.48 2.28
C TYR A 32 -27.37 -11.62 3.01
N GLY A 33 -28.50 -11.48 2.30
CA GLY A 33 -29.84 -11.58 2.88
C GLY A 33 -30.20 -10.44 3.85
N HIS A 34 -29.41 -9.39 3.88
CA HIS A 34 -29.59 -8.21 4.72
C HIS A 34 -29.55 -6.96 3.85
N ILE A 35 -30.37 -5.98 4.16
CA ILE A 35 -30.37 -4.67 3.51
C ILE A 35 -29.50 -3.73 4.34
N PHE A 36 -28.34 -3.42 3.83
CA PHE A 36 -27.36 -2.53 4.44
C PHE A 36 -27.78 -1.07 4.26
N LYS A 37 -27.56 -0.29 5.28
CA LYS A 37 -27.77 1.17 5.34
C LYS A 37 -26.59 1.83 6.08
N PRO A 38 -26.50 3.16 6.11
CA PRO A 38 -25.48 3.86 6.90
C PRO A 38 -25.43 3.36 8.35
N GLY A 39 -24.25 3.05 8.83
CA GLY A 39 -24.03 2.49 10.16
C GLY A 39 -23.89 0.96 10.22
N ASP A 40 -24.32 0.23 9.20
CA ASP A 40 -24.28 -1.24 9.18
C ASP A 40 -22.94 -1.81 8.71
N ILE A 41 -22.16 -1.04 7.96
CA ILE A 41 -20.87 -1.48 7.43
C ILE A 41 -19.85 -1.62 8.57
N ASP A 42 -19.18 -2.77 8.62
CA ASP A 42 -18.23 -3.02 9.68
C ASP A 42 -16.94 -2.20 9.50
N VAL A 43 -16.31 -2.24 8.34
CA VAL A 43 -15.01 -1.60 8.12
C VAL A 43 -14.95 -0.90 6.77
N ILE A 44 -14.39 0.31 6.77
CA ILE A 44 -13.82 0.92 5.57
C ILE A 44 -12.30 0.87 5.67
N PHE A 45 -11.67 0.24 4.68
CA PHE A 45 -10.24 0.24 4.50
C PHE A 45 -9.88 1.09 3.27
N GLY A 46 -8.96 2.05 3.42
CA GLY A 46 -8.54 2.90 2.33
C GLY A 46 -7.07 3.31 2.38
N GLY A 47 -6.52 3.56 1.18
CA GLY A 47 -5.18 4.13 1.00
C GLY A 47 -5.26 5.28 0.00
N PRO A 48 -5.76 6.48 0.39
CA PRO A 48 -5.83 7.60 -0.54
C PRO A 48 -4.45 7.91 -1.09
N PRO A 49 -4.32 8.25 -2.39
CA PRO A 49 -3.03 8.40 -3.06
C PRO A 49 -2.10 9.38 -2.36
N CYS A 50 -0.85 8.96 -2.18
CA CYS A 50 0.19 9.70 -1.48
C CYS A 50 1.11 10.51 -2.41
N GLN A 51 0.74 10.74 -3.65
CA GLN A 51 1.65 11.37 -4.62
C GLN A 51 2.03 12.81 -4.25
N GLY A 52 1.14 13.54 -3.59
CA GLY A 52 1.46 14.82 -2.94
C GLY A 52 2.26 14.66 -1.63
N PHE A 53 2.26 13.48 -1.00
CA PHE A 53 2.84 13.21 0.32
C PHE A 53 4.23 12.55 0.26
N SER A 54 4.63 12.03 -0.91
CA SER A 54 5.89 11.29 -1.06
C SER A 54 7.10 12.22 -0.88
N ARG A 55 8.10 11.77 -0.10
CA ARG A 55 9.40 12.45 0.02
C ARG A 55 10.15 12.57 -1.31
N LEU A 56 9.78 11.77 -2.31
CA LEU A 56 10.31 11.83 -3.67
C LEU A 56 9.53 12.78 -4.59
N GLY A 57 8.38 13.32 -4.13
CA GLY A 57 7.54 14.28 -4.84
C GLY A 57 7.81 15.73 -4.42
N LYS A 58 7.18 16.68 -5.13
CA LYS A 58 7.33 18.12 -4.88
C LYS A 58 6.64 18.64 -3.61
N ARG A 59 5.92 17.80 -2.85
CA ARG A 59 5.14 18.15 -1.65
C ARG A 59 4.33 19.44 -1.84
N ASP A 60 3.46 19.41 -2.84
CA ASP A 60 2.62 20.55 -3.18
C ASP A 60 1.30 20.47 -2.39
N ALA A 61 1.09 21.36 -1.45
CA ALA A 61 -0.13 21.45 -0.64
C ALA A 61 -1.39 21.76 -1.49
N SER A 62 -1.20 22.32 -2.68
CA SER A 62 -2.28 22.66 -3.62
C SER A 62 -2.56 21.56 -4.67
N ASP A 63 -1.87 20.42 -4.62
CA ASP A 63 -2.05 19.33 -5.58
C ASP A 63 -3.51 18.83 -5.55
N PRO A 64 -4.23 18.83 -6.69
CA PRO A 64 -5.62 18.37 -6.76
C PRO A 64 -5.85 16.94 -6.28
N ARG A 65 -4.78 16.12 -6.28
CA ARG A 65 -4.83 14.73 -5.77
C ARG A 65 -4.97 14.68 -4.25
N ASN A 66 -4.62 15.75 -3.54
CA ASN A 66 -4.83 15.87 -2.10
C ASN A 66 -6.33 15.84 -1.76
N MET A 67 -7.19 16.26 -2.71
CA MET A 67 -8.65 16.19 -2.57
C MET A 67 -9.20 14.76 -2.55
N LEU A 68 -8.40 13.75 -2.91
CA LEU A 68 -8.82 12.35 -2.75
C LEU A 68 -8.87 11.93 -1.26
N PHE A 69 -8.13 12.63 -0.41
CA PHE A 69 -8.26 12.49 1.05
C PHE A 69 -9.62 13.02 1.54
N HIS A 70 -10.09 14.15 0.99
CA HIS A 70 -11.43 14.67 1.26
C HIS A 70 -12.52 13.67 0.85
N GLU A 71 -12.39 13.06 -0.33
CA GLU A 71 -13.33 12.04 -0.79
C GLU A 71 -13.36 10.81 0.12
N TYR A 72 -12.22 10.41 0.66
CA TYR A 72 -12.16 9.34 1.63
C TYR A 72 -12.95 9.67 2.91
N LEU A 73 -12.80 10.87 3.45
CA LEU A 73 -13.56 11.37 4.59
C LEU A 73 -15.06 11.48 4.27
N ARG A 74 -15.42 11.96 3.07
CA ARG A 74 -16.82 12.03 2.61
C ARG A 74 -17.49 10.65 2.63
N ILE A 75 -16.81 9.64 2.11
CA ILE A 75 -17.33 8.26 2.12
C ILE A 75 -17.50 7.75 3.56
N ILE A 76 -16.58 8.04 4.46
CA ILE A 76 -16.71 7.67 5.88
C ILE A 76 -17.95 8.33 6.49
N ARG A 77 -18.14 9.64 6.26
CA ARG A 77 -19.33 10.38 6.73
C ARG A 77 -20.63 9.75 6.24
N ASP A 78 -20.70 9.47 4.94
CA ASP A 78 -21.93 9.02 4.29
C ASP A 78 -22.28 7.56 4.61
N ILE A 79 -21.28 6.70 4.79
CA ILE A 79 -21.46 5.27 5.11
C ILE A 79 -21.54 5.00 6.60
N CYS A 80 -20.88 5.83 7.41
CA CYS A 80 -20.83 5.71 8.86
C CYS A 80 -20.39 4.30 9.34
N PRO A 81 -19.23 3.79 8.90
CA PRO A 81 -18.78 2.44 9.25
C PRO A 81 -18.49 2.32 10.76
N LYS A 82 -18.44 1.09 11.28
CA LYS A 82 -18.03 0.85 12.67
C LYS A 82 -16.56 1.14 12.88
N TYR A 83 -15.70 0.76 11.92
CA TYR A 83 -14.25 0.92 11.99
C TYR A 83 -13.70 1.55 10.72
N VAL A 84 -12.65 2.33 10.88
CA VAL A 84 -11.93 3.00 9.79
C VAL A 84 -10.47 2.62 9.87
N VAL A 85 -9.91 2.17 8.74
CA VAL A 85 -8.49 1.84 8.59
C VAL A 85 -7.95 2.60 7.40
N MET A 86 -7.03 3.53 7.62
CA MET A 86 -6.34 4.24 6.56
C MET A 86 -4.84 3.93 6.57
N GLU A 87 -4.30 3.51 5.44
CA GLU A 87 -2.87 3.27 5.24
C GLU A 87 -2.26 4.37 4.38
N ASN A 88 -1.05 4.79 4.71
CA ASN A 88 -0.29 5.70 3.87
C ASN A 88 1.23 5.58 4.09
N VAL A 89 2.00 6.31 3.30
CA VAL A 89 3.45 6.45 3.49
C VAL A 89 3.76 7.36 4.69
N THR A 90 4.95 7.19 5.29
CA THR A 90 5.36 7.97 6.47
C THR A 90 5.39 9.49 6.24
N GLY A 91 5.50 9.94 4.98
CA GLY A 91 5.46 11.36 4.64
C GLY A 91 4.14 12.06 4.96
N ILE A 92 3.05 11.32 5.18
CA ILE A 92 1.75 11.92 5.55
C ILE A 92 1.78 12.57 6.93
N LEU A 93 2.66 12.14 7.84
CA LEU A 93 2.76 12.68 9.19
C LEU A 93 3.21 14.16 9.22
N ASP A 94 4.02 14.55 8.23
CA ASP A 94 4.56 15.90 8.10
C ASP A 94 3.86 16.71 7.00
N MET A 95 2.82 16.12 6.37
CA MET A 95 2.12 16.76 5.26
C MET A 95 1.12 17.78 5.77
N GLN A 96 1.14 18.95 5.16
CA GLN A 96 0.18 20.03 5.41
C GLN A 96 -0.74 20.18 4.20
N MET A 97 -1.99 20.49 4.47
CA MET A 97 -3.01 20.91 3.52
C MET A 97 -3.26 22.41 3.66
N LEU A 98 -3.53 23.08 2.55
CA LEU A 98 -3.89 24.49 2.54
C LEU A 98 -5.40 24.63 2.33
N ASP A 99 -6.05 25.40 3.19
CA ASP A 99 -7.48 25.75 3.11
C ASP A 99 -8.38 24.53 2.81
N PHE A 100 -8.12 23.43 3.53
CA PHE A 100 -8.79 22.15 3.31
C PHE A 100 -10.27 22.23 3.70
N PRO A 101 -11.22 21.89 2.79
CA PRO A 101 -12.64 21.91 3.11
C PRO A 101 -13.02 20.79 4.08
N SER A 102 -13.78 21.12 5.13
CA SER A 102 -14.35 20.11 6.02
C SER A 102 -15.43 19.29 5.30
N VAL A 103 -15.56 18.00 5.66
CA VAL A 103 -16.68 17.18 5.19
C VAL A 103 -17.88 17.26 6.14
N VAL A 104 -17.67 17.79 7.35
CA VAL A 104 -18.67 17.87 8.41
C VAL A 104 -19.27 19.28 8.53
N ARG A 105 -18.42 20.30 8.36
CA ARG A 105 -18.77 21.72 8.49
C ARG A 105 -18.83 22.37 7.10
N ASP A 106 -19.66 23.40 6.94
CA ASP A 106 -19.70 24.24 5.72
C ASP A 106 -18.51 25.25 5.66
N GLU A 107 -17.40 24.91 6.31
CA GLU A 107 -16.22 25.76 6.46
C GLU A 107 -14.96 24.99 6.05
N SER A 108 -13.91 25.73 5.74
CA SER A 108 -12.57 25.16 5.49
C SER A 108 -11.65 25.37 6.67
N TYR A 109 -10.69 24.48 6.83
CA TYR A 109 -9.53 24.67 7.72
C TYR A 109 -8.61 25.74 7.10
N LEU A 110 -8.72 26.96 7.59
CA LEU A 110 -7.97 28.09 7.03
C LEU A 110 -6.46 27.93 7.28
N GLY A 111 -5.67 28.26 6.26
CA GLY A 111 -4.22 28.18 6.29
C GLY A 111 -3.68 26.77 6.18
N GLN A 112 -2.45 26.57 6.62
CA GLN A 112 -1.79 25.25 6.56
C GLN A 112 -2.07 24.45 7.82
N ARG A 113 -2.60 23.24 7.67
CA ARG A 113 -2.92 22.30 8.75
C ARG A 113 -2.36 20.94 8.41
N LEU A 114 -1.85 20.24 9.42
CA LEU A 114 -1.39 18.87 9.25
C LEU A 114 -2.56 17.92 8.89
N VAL A 115 -2.31 17.02 7.95
CA VAL A 115 -3.30 15.99 7.57
C VAL A 115 -3.78 15.19 8.78
N LYS A 116 -2.86 14.87 9.70
CA LYS A 116 -3.19 14.15 10.94
C LYS A 116 -4.20 14.93 11.80
N GLU A 117 -4.00 16.25 11.95
CA GLU A 117 -4.89 17.10 12.76
C GLU A 117 -6.28 17.19 12.12
N ILE A 118 -6.33 17.39 10.80
CA ILE A 118 -7.59 17.41 10.06
C ILE A 118 -8.34 16.09 10.22
N LEU A 119 -7.63 14.95 10.05
CA LEU A 119 -8.24 13.62 10.19
C LEU A 119 -8.80 13.40 11.59
N GLU A 120 -8.07 13.82 12.62
CA GLU A 120 -8.49 13.68 14.01
C GLU A 120 -9.74 14.53 14.31
N GLU A 121 -9.77 15.80 13.86
CA GLU A 121 -10.91 16.69 14.05
C GLU A 121 -12.15 16.20 13.30
N GLU A 122 -12.01 15.84 12.01
CA GLU A 122 -13.13 15.34 11.19
C GLU A 122 -13.72 14.04 11.77
N LEU A 123 -12.87 13.08 12.11
CA LEU A 123 -13.33 11.82 12.70
C LEU A 123 -13.99 12.01 14.06
N ASN A 124 -13.44 12.89 14.90
CA ASN A 124 -14.05 13.19 16.22
C ASN A 124 -15.43 13.81 16.06
N GLU A 125 -15.63 14.75 15.14
CA GLU A 125 -16.94 15.35 14.87
C GLU A 125 -17.94 14.34 14.28
N LEU A 126 -17.46 13.35 13.53
CA LEU A 126 -18.26 12.24 13.02
C LEU A 126 -18.57 11.18 14.09
N GLY A 127 -18.11 11.35 15.33
CA GLY A 127 -18.35 10.43 16.44
C GLY A 127 -17.41 9.21 16.47
N TYR A 128 -16.19 9.37 15.96
CA TYR A 128 -15.15 8.35 16.03
C TYR A 128 -14.06 8.74 17.02
N THR A 129 -13.41 7.73 17.58
CA THR A 129 -12.16 7.87 18.32
C THR A 129 -11.02 7.38 17.42
N LEU A 130 -10.09 8.28 17.10
CA LEU A 130 -8.83 7.94 16.40
C LEU A 130 -7.79 7.50 17.44
N LEU A 131 -7.18 6.32 17.23
CA LEU A 131 -6.07 5.86 18.05
C LEU A 131 -4.79 6.63 17.76
N ASP A 132 -3.86 6.62 18.71
CA ASP A 132 -2.50 7.14 18.49
C ASP A 132 -1.89 6.50 17.25
N VAL A 133 -1.53 7.35 16.27
CA VAL A 133 -1.09 6.90 14.96
C VAL A 133 0.23 6.15 15.04
N GLN A 134 0.29 4.99 14.44
CA GLN A 134 1.50 4.15 14.44
C GLN A 134 2.12 4.01 13.05
N VAL A 135 3.46 3.92 13.07
CA VAL A 135 4.25 3.50 11.90
C VAL A 135 4.56 2.02 12.06
N LEU A 136 3.97 1.21 11.21
CA LEU A 136 4.16 -0.24 11.23
C LEU A 136 5.13 -0.66 10.12
N ASN A 137 6.06 -1.56 10.46
CA ASN A 137 6.93 -2.18 9.48
C ASN A 137 6.42 -3.59 9.16
N SER A 138 6.11 -3.87 7.91
CA SER A 138 5.61 -5.19 7.47
C SER A 138 6.49 -6.35 7.94
N ALA A 139 7.82 -6.14 8.05
CA ALA A 139 8.74 -7.17 8.53
C ALA A 139 8.49 -7.62 9.97
N ASP A 140 7.87 -6.77 10.81
CA ASP A 140 7.54 -7.09 12.20
C ASP A 140 6.26 -7.93 12.33
N PHE A 141 5.59 -8.20 11.19
CA PHE A 141 4.38 -9.01 11.06
C PHE A 141 4.57 -10.23 10.16
N ALA A 142 5.79 -10.79 10.15
CA ALA A 142 6.17 -11.97 9.36
C ALA A 142 6.04 -11.80 7.83
N VAL A 143 5.99 -10.58 7.32
CA VAL A 143 6.05 -10.30 5.88
C VAL A 143 7.52 -10.16 5.46
N PRO A 144 7.99 -10.85 4.42
CA PRO A 144 9.39 -10.80 3.98
C PRO A 144 9.72 -9.49 3.23
N GLN A 145 9.32 -8.36 3.78
CA GLN A 145 9.52 -7.05 3.19
C GLN A 145 9.70 -5.99 4.28
N GLN A 146 10.76 -5.22 4.20
CA GLN A 146 10.90 -4.00 4.99
C GLN A 146 10.09 -2.88 4.33
N ARG A 147 8.91 -2.59 4.89
CA ARG A 147 8.00 -1.57 4.37
C ARG A 147 7.32 -0.86 5.51
N ASN A 148 7.77 0.36 5.80
CA ASN A 148 7.14 1.22 6.79
C ASN A 148 5.89 1.88 6.21
N ARG A 149 4.79 1.81 6.95
CA ARG A 149 3.53 2.45 6.62
C ARG A 149 2.93 3.09 7.86
N VAL A 150 2.36 4.26 7.66
CA VAL A 150 1.51 4.88 8.68
C VAL A 150 0.14 4.24 8.59
N VAL A 151 -0.35 3.77 9.72
CA VAL A 151 -1.70 3.23 9.82
C VAL A 151 -2.48 4.09 10.80
N PHE A 152 -3.64 4.56 10.35
CA PHE A 152 -4.62 5.25 11.16
C PHE A 152 -5.76 4.28 11.43
N LEU A 153 -6.04 4.03 12.71
CA LEU A 153 -7.17 3.21 13.15
C LEU A 153 -8.14 4.08 13.92
N ALA A 154 -9.41 4.02 13.53
CA ALA A 154 -10.47 4.67 14.27
C ALA A 154 -11.67 3.73 14.44
N TYR A 155 -12.42 3.93 15.50
CA TYR A 155 -13.65 3.22 15.77
C TYR A 155 -14.76 4.21 16.16
N ARG A 156 -15.99 3.91 15.77
CA ARG A 156 -17.15 4.70 16.14
C ARG A 156 -17.43 4.54 17.65
N ASN A 157 -17.80 5.62 18.31
CA ASN A 157 -17.87 5.67 19.79
C ASN A 157 -18.94 4.76 20.42
N ASP A 158 -19.85 4.22 19.61
CA ASP A 158 -20.90 3.29 20.04
C ASP A 158 -20.54 1.80 19.85
N VAL A 159 -19.34 1.50 19.35
CA VAL A 159 -18.87 0.12 19.14
C VAL A 159 -17.70 -0.23 20.06
N HIS A 160 -17.33 -1.52 20.07
CA HIS A 160 -16.20 -1.98 20.88
C HIS A 160 -14.88 -1.37 20.36
N PRO A 161 -14.04 -0.82 21.24
CA PRO A 161 -12.72 -0.31 20.88
C PRO A 161 -11.85 -1.38 20.21
N ILE A 162 -10.99 -0.92 19.29
CA ILE A 162 -9.97 -1.76 18.64
C ILE A 162 -8.57 -1.33 19.08
N GLU A 163 -7.60 -2.20 18.85
CA GLU A 163 -6.19 -1.96 19.13
C GLU A 163 -5.35 -2.29 17.90
N TYR A 164 -4.14 -1.74 17.85
CA TYR A 164 -3.17 -2.15 16.84
C TYR A 164 -2.75 -3.60 17.06
N PRO A 165 -2.48 -4.36 16.00
CA PRO A 165 -1.98 -5.71 16.15
C PRO A 165 -0.64 -5.72 16.87
N ALA A 166 -0.44 -6.69 17.75
CA ALA A 166 0.85 -6.90 18.40
C ALA A 166 1.91 -7.28 17.36
N GLN A 167 3.12 -6.76 17.53
CA GLN A 167 4.24 -7.17 16.71
C GLN A 167 4.58 -8.64 16.96
N ASN A 168 5.05 -9.32 15.92
CA ASN A 168 5.45 -10.71 16.03
C ASN A 168 6.82 -10.83 16.72
N ASP A 169 6.90 -11.58 17.80
CA ASP A 169 8.16 -11.89 18.49
C ASP A 169 9.01 -12.95 17.74
N THR A 170 8.49 -13.46 16.62
CA THR A 170 9.22 -14.43 15.79
C THR A 170 10.31 -13.76 14.95
N PRO A 171 11.39 -14.49 14.64
CA PRO A 171 12.41 -13.99 13.73
C PRO A 171 11.82 -13.52 12.39
N LYS A 172 12.31 -12.38 11.89
CA LYS A 172 11.86 -11.82 10.61
C LYS A 172 12.07 -12.80 9.47
N VAL A 173 11.06 -12.95 8.62
CA VAL A 173 11.16 -13.78 7.42
C VAL A 173 12.09 -13.12 6.41
N THR A 174 13.13 -13.82 6.00
CA THR A 174 14.06 -13.32 5.00
C THR A 174 13.54 -13.52 3.57
N VAL A 175 14.04 -12.70 2.63
CA VAL A 175 13.74 -12.86 1.20
C VAL A 175 14.15 -14.25 0.72
N LYS A 176 15.30 -14.77 1.21
CA LYS A 176 15.76 -16.12 0.89
C LYS A 176 14.72 -17.18 1.29
N GLN A 177 14.17 -17.11 2.51
CA GLN A 177 13.13 -18.02 2.97
C GLN A 177 11.85 -17.88 2.16
N ALA A 178 11.47 -16.65 1.79
CA ALA A 178 10.26 -16.37 1.02
C ALA A 178 10.36 -16.90 -0.43
N LEU A 179 11.53 -16.84 -1.04
CA LEU A 179 11.78 -17.28 -2.41
C LEU A 179 12.24 -18.74 -2.50
N ASP A 180 12.46 -19.39 -1.35
CA ASP A 180 12.88 -20.79 -1.30
C ASP A 180 11.89 -21.69 -2.05
N GLY A 181 12.42 -22.63 -2.87
CA GLY A 181 11.62 -23.54 -3.68
C GLY A 181 10.94 -22.92 -4.91
N LEU A 182 11.23 -21.65 -5.26
CA LEU A 182 10.74 -21.07 -6.52
C LEU A 182 11.53 -21.54 -7.75
N TYR A 183 12.78 -21.96 -7.56
CA TYR A 183 13.62 -22.46 -8.63
C TYR A 183 13.53 -23.99 -8.73
N SER A 184 13.36 -24.51 -9.93
CA SER A 184 12.98 -25.88 -10.29
C SER A 184 13.86 -26.99 -9.72
N ASP A 185 15.08 -26.71 -9.30
CA ASP A 185 16.04 -27.71 -8.84
C ASP A 185 16.00 -27.94 -7.31
N CYS A 186 15.19 -27.21 -6.58
CA CYS A 186 15.10 -27.30 -5.14
C CYS A 186 14.02 -28.31 -4.68
N LYS A 187 14.28 -29.59 -4.84
CA LYS A 187 13.53 -30.66 -4.16
C LYS A 187 13.91 -30.83 -2.68
N ARG A 188 14.49 -29.81 -2.06
CA ARG A 188 15.09 -29.93 -0.72
C ARG A 188 14.26 -29.22 0.32
N ASN A 189 14.48 -29.59 1.58
CA ASN A 189 13.87 -29.02 2.79
C ASN A 189 13.53 -27.54 2.65
N LEU A 190 12.31 -27.28 2.22
CA LEU A 190 11.79 -25.91 2.08
C LEU A 190 11.66 -25.29 3.47
N SER A 191 11.87 -23.98 3.56
CA SER A 191 11.59 -23.24 4.79
C SER A 191 10.12 -23.42 5.17
N ASP A 192 9.78 -23.25 6.44
CA ASP A 192 8.40 -23.32 6.91
C ASP A 192 7.51 -22.32 6.16
N PHE A 193 8.03 -21.13 5.87
CA PHE A 193 7.31 -20.13 5.09
C PHE A 193 6.99 -20.62 3.67
N ALA A 194 7.96 -21.23 2.98
CA ALA A 194 7.75 -21.79 1.64
C ALA A 194 6.76 -22.97 1.65
N ASN A 195 6.83 -23.83 2.70
CA ASN A 195 5.89 -24.93 2.89
C ASN A 195 4.46 -24.44 3.09
N HIS A 196 4.23 -23.42 3.91
CA HIS A 196 2.92 -22.79 4.11
C HIS A 196 2.38 -22.21 2.80
N ARG A 197 3.22 -21.49 2.06
CA ARG A 197 2.85 -20.94 0.75
C ARG A 197 2.39 -22.00 -0.25
N ILE A 198 3.07 -23.15 -0.30
CA ILE A 198 2.72 -24.24 -1.22
C ILE A 198 1.42 -24.92 -0.78
N LYS A 199 1.25 -25.12 0.51
CA LYS A 199 0.03 -25.76 1.06
C LYS A 199 -1.22 -24.90 0.92
N GLY A 200 -1.06 -23.58 0.81
CA GLY A 200 -2.18 -22.66 0.60
C GLY A 200 -3.16 -22.66 1.78
N GLU A 201 -2.67 -22.37 2.97
CA GLU A 201 -3.45 -22.43 4.22
C GLU A 201 -4.37 -21.22 4.46
N THR A 202 -4.51 -20.32 3.49
CA THR A 202 -5.41 -19.17 3.64
C THR A 202 -6.86 -19.64 3.51
N PRO A 203 -7.68 -19.55 4.55
CA PRO A 203 -9.10 -19.86 4.44
C PRO A 203 -9.77 -18.86 3.49
N THR A 204 -10.62 -19.36 2.61
CA THR A 204 -11.48 -18.51 1.80
C THR A 204 -12.65 -18.01 2.64
N VAL A 205 -13.38 -16.99 2.15
CA VAL A 205 -14.61 -16.48 2.78
C VAL A 205 -15.64 -17.59 3.03
N THR A 206 -15.60 -18.67 2.22
CA THR A 206 -16.46 -19.87 2.37
C THR A 206 -15.87 -20.92 3.29
N GLY A 207 -14.75 -20.66 3.96
CA GLY A 207 -14.07 -21.63 4.84
C GLY A 207 -13.31 -22.74 4.10
N THR A 208 -13.25 -22.68 2.78
CA THR A 208 -12.52 -23.66 1.97
C THR A 208 -11.05 -23.29 1.90
N THR A 209 -10.15 -24.19 2.30
CA THR A 209 -8.71 -23.98 2.15
C THR A 209 -8.32 -24.07 0.69
N ILE A 210 -7.60 -23.05 0.18
CA ILE A 210 -7.03 -23.10 -1.16
C ILE A 210 -5.80 -24.02 -1.11
N SER A 211 -5.96 -25.27 -1.59
CA SER A 211 -4.83 -26.17 -1.77
C SER A 211 -4.24 -25.99 -3.16
N ARG A 212 -2.94 -25.69 -3.24
CA ARG A 212 -2.20 -25.63 -4.50
C ARG A 212 -1.22 -26.78 -4.56
N LYS A 213 -1.33 -27.60 -5.59
CA LYS A 213 -0.38 -28.70 -5.84
C LYS A 213 0.93 -28.22 -6.44
N HIS A 214 0.94 -27.04 -7.01
CA HIS A 214 2.09 -26.48 -7.73
C HIS A 214 2.29 -25.01 -7.40
N ILE A 215 3.54 -24.55 -7.42
CA ILE A 215 3.88 -23.14 -7.37
C ILE A 215 3.36 -22.51 -8.66
N THR A 216 2.63 -21.40 -8.53
CA THR A 216 2.11 -20.63 -9.66
C THR A 216 2.89 -19.33 -9.83
N ASN A 217 2.74 -18.64 -10.98
CA ASN A 217 3.43 -17.41 -11.32
C ASN A 217 4.96 -17.57 -11.40
N MET A 218 5.38 -18.67 -12.03
CA MET A 218 6.79 -18.97 -12.31
C MET A 218 7.24 -18.47 -13.70
N GLU A 219 6.37 -17.74 -14.38
CA GLU A 219 6.67 -17.17 -15.68
C GLU A 219 7.73 -16.08 -15.54
N GLU A 220 8.78 -16.18 -16.32
CA GLU A 220 9.82 -15.16 -16.37
C GLU A 220 9.29 -13.92 -17.12
N SER A 221 9.49 -12.75 -16.53
CA SER A 221 9.19 -11.50 -17.22
C SER A 221 10.15 -11.33 -18.39
N LYS A 222 9.61 -11.10 -19.58
CA LYS A 222 10.42 -10.69 -20.74
C LYS A 222 10.78 -9.22 -20.54
N HIS A 223 12.02 -8.97 -20.21
CA HIS A 223 12.57 -7.62 -20.10
C HIS A 223 13.17 -7.18 -21.43
N ASP A 224 13.07 -5.90 -21.74
CA ASP A 224 13.86 -5.27 -22.77
C ASP A 224 15.35 -5.42 -22.49
N ILE A 225 16.18 -5.43 -23.53
CA ILE A 225 17.62 -5.63 -23.44
C ILE A 225 18.27 -4.61 -22.47
N ILE A 226 17.82 -3.37 -22.50
CA ILE A 226 18.30 -2.30 -21.62
C ILE A 226 18.03 -2.63 -20.15
N VAL A 227 16.83 -3.13 -19.83
CA VAL A 227 16.43 -3.52 -18.47
C VAL A 227 17.26 -4.70 -17.99
N SER A 228 17.49 -5.69 -18.86
CA SER A 228 18.31 -6.87 -18.56
C SER A 228 19.77 -6.48 -18.29
N GLN A 229 20.35 -5.61 -19.12
CA GLN A 229 21.69 -5.07 -18.92
C GLN A 229 21.79 -4.28 -17.63
N ARG A 230 20.78 -3.47 -17.29
CA ARG A 230 20.74 -2.74 -16.03
C ARG A 230 20.80 -3.70 -14.84
N PHE A 231 19.97 -4.73 -14.83
CA PHE A 231 19.95 -5.70 -13.75
C PHE A 231 21.27 -6.49 -13.63
N SER A 232 21.95 -6.78 -14.73
CA SER A 232 23.23 -7.49 -14.72
C SER A 232 24.35 -6.73 -14.02
N LEU A 233 24.21 -5.41 -13.89
CA LEU A 233 25.19 -4.56 -13.19
C LEU A 233 25.10 -4.64 -11.65
N TYR A 234 23.95 -5.07 -11.11
CA TYR A 234 23.75 -5.10 -9.67
C TYR A 234 24.31 -6.36 -9.04
N GLN A 235 25.02 -6.17 -7.92
CA GLN A 235 25.38 -7.27 -7.02
C GLN A 235 24.37 -7.36 -5.87
N PRO A 236 24.26 -8.50 -5.18
CA PRO A 236 23.37 -8.66 -4.04
C PRO A 236 23.59 -7.57 -2.98
N GLY A 237 22.51 -6.85 -2.63
CA GLY A 237 22.53 -5.78 -1.63
C GLY A 237 22.87 -4.39 -2.17
N GLU A 238 23.22 -4.25 -3.44
CA GLU A 238 23.49 -2.95 -4.03
C GLU A 238 22.21 -2.18 -4.40
N ASN A 239 22.24 -0.88 -4.19
CA ASN A 239 21.32 0.09 -4.80
C ASN A 239 22.03 0.82 -5.96
N THR A 240 21.31 1.61 -6.74
CA THR A 240 21.87 2.32 -7.91
C THR A 240 23.11 3.14 -7.58
N ARG A 241 23.13 3.82 -6.42
CA ARG A 241 24.30 4.61 -5.97
C ARG A 241 25.52 3.72 -5.71
N ALA A 242 25.32 2.56 -5.06
CA ALA A 242 26.40 1.62 -4.79
C ALA A 242 26.98 1.06 -6.10
N VAL A 243 26.13 0.67 -7.05
CA VAL A 243 26.55 0.23 -8.40
C VAL A 243 27.40 1.31 -9.08
N MET A 244 26.92 2.57 -9.09
CA MET A 244 27.64 3.67 -9.74
C MET A 244 29.02 3.93 -9.10
N ASN A 245 29.09 3.89 -7.75
CA ASN A 245 30.37 4.05 -7.05
C ASN A 245 31.34 2.90 -7.40
N ARG A 246 30.86 1.66 -7.37
CA ARG A 246 31.69 0.50 -7.72
C ARG A 246 32.19 0.55 -9.15
N LEU A 247 31.33 0.85 -10.13
CA LEU A 247 31.72 0.99 -11.53
C LEU A 247 32.79 2.07 -11.72
N LYS A 248 32.69 3.19 -10.97
CA LYS A 248 33.68 4.26 -10.97
C LYS A 248 35.00 3.79 -10.36
N GLU A 249 35.00 3.09 -9.22
CA GLU A 249 36.17 2.55 -8.56
C GLU A 249 36.88 1.49 -9.40
N GLU A 250 36.11 0.64 -10.11
CA GLU A 250 36.62 -0.37 -11.03
C GLU A 250 37.06 0.21 -12.39
N GLY A 251 36.84 1.50 -12.63
CA GLY A 251 37.20 2.17 -13.89
C GLY A 251 36.33 1.73 -15.08
N ILE A 252 35.16 1.19 -14.82
CA ILE A 252 34.24 0.70 -15.86
C ILE A 252 33.43 1.90 -16.40
N ASN A 253 33.58 2.14 -17.70
CA ASN A 253 32.85 3.16 -18.43
C ASN A 253 31.63 2.52 -19.10
N LEU A 254 30.42 2.88 -18.66
CA LEU A 254 29.18 2.37 -19.25
C LEU A 254 29.00 2.78 -20.72
N ARG A 255 29.61 3.89 -21.15
CA ARG A 255 29.55 4.32 -22.57
C ARG A 255 30.20 3.28 -23.49
N ASP A 256 31.23 2.59 -22.98
CA ASP A 256 31.98 1.61 -23.77
C ASP A 256 31.43 0.19 -23.59
N THR A 257 30.88 -0.11 -22.39
CA THR A 257 30.43 -1.47 -22.01
C THR A 257 28.94 -1.70 -22.22
N CYS A 258 28.09 -0.68 -22.05
CA CYS A 258 26.64 -0.75 -22.18
C CYS A 258 26.11 0.57 -22.79
N PRO A 259 26.38 0.88 -24.07
CA PRO A 259 26.05 2.16 -24.67
C PRO A 259 24.53 2.46 -24.66
N GLU A 260 23.68 1.44 -24.72
CA GLU A 260 22.24 1.61 -24.64
C GLU A 260 21.81 2.12 -23.25
N LEU A 261 22.44 1.63 -22.17
CA LEU A 261 22.20 2.10 -20.81
C LEU A 261 22.70 3.52 -20.59
N PHE A 262 23.76 3.92 -21.27
CA PHE A 262 24.31 5.26 -21.14
C PHE A 262 23.32 6.34 -21.56
N ASN A 263 22.44 6.06 -22.52
CA ASN A 263 21.42 6.96 -23.00
C ASN A 263 20.19 7.04 -22.09
N GLU A 264 20.11 6.22 -21.05
CA GLU A 264 19.00 6.27 -20.09
C GLU A 264 19.23 7.31 -18.99
N SER A 265 18.24 8.15 -18.75
CA SER A 265 18.28 9.27 -17.81
C SER A 265 18.68 8.91 -16.37
N LEU A 266 18.42 7.69 -15.92
CA LEU A 266 18.78 7.20 -14.57
C LEU A 266 20.28 7.07 -14.36
N PHE A 267 21.06 6.85 -15.43
CA PHE A 267 22.51 6.73 -15.38
C PHE A 267 23.23 7.99 -15.90
N GLN A 268 22.59 8.79 -16.75
CA GLN A 268 23.16 10.05 -17.27
C GLN A 268 23.51 11.06 -16.17
N VAL A 269 22.61 11.23 -15.19
CA VAL A 269 22.78 12.25 -14.13
C VAL A 269 24.00 12.02 -13.23
N ASN A 270 24.54 10.78 -13.22
CA ASN A 270 25.66 10.43 -12.35
C ASN A 270 27.00 10.25 -13.11
N LEU A 271 27.00 10.36 -14.43
CA LEU A 271 28.20 10.21 -15.26
C LEU A 271 28.82 11.56 -15.67
N ASP A 272 28.05 12.66 -15.57
CA ASP A 272 28.54 14.02 -15.83
C ASP A 272 29.46 14.60 -14.72
N VAL A 273 29.77 13.84 -13.69
CA VAL A 273 30.64 14.24 -12.57
C VAL A 273 32.14 14.13 -12.92
N ASN A 274 32.49 13.82 -14.17
CA ASN A 274 33.87 13.73 -14.67
C ASN A 274 34.19 14.73 -15.79
N SER A 275 33.47 15.86 -15.89
CA SER A 275 33.92 17.01 -16.68
C SER A 275 34.55 18.08 -15.80
#